data_9dbf50387685592bf45be166e98873d7
#
_entry.id   9dbf50387685592bf45be166e98873d7
#
_cell.length_a   1.000
_cell.length_b   1.000
_cell.length_c   1.000
_cell.angle_alpha   90.00
_cell.angle_beta   90.00
_cell.angle_gamma   90.00
#
_symmetry.space_group_name_H-M   'P 1'
#
loop_
_entity.id
_entity.type
_entity.pdbx_description
1 polymer ?
#
loop_
_entity_poly.entity_id
_entity_poly.type
_entity_poly.pdbx_seq_one_letter_code
_entity_poly.pdbx_strand_id
1 'polypeptide(L)'
;MALFHCHVTQVKRSAGQSVVTSAAYRAGEKLYSEYYGEVSDYTHKGGVVCTDILLPPQTPAEYQDRAALWNSVERVERGKKAQLAYSFDIAFEV
;
A
#
# COMPACT_ATOMS: atom_id res chain seq x y z
N MET A 1 -30.04 -1.66 -10.98
CA MET A 1 -29.19 -2.87 -10.88
C MET A 1 -27.88 -2.49 -10.21
N ALA A 2 -27.48 -3.21 -9.18
CA ALA A 2 -26.19 -3.01 -8.55
C ALA A 2 -25.12 -3.82 -9.32
N LEU A 3 -24.02 -3.19 -9.66
CA LEU A 3 -22.89 -3.84 -10.27
C LEU A 3 -21.77 -3.99 -9.25
N PHE A 4 -21.12 -5.13 -9.29
CA PHE A 4 -19.98 -5.43 -8.43
C PHE A 4 -18.75 -5.60 -9.30
N HIS A 5 -17.68 -4.91 -8.94
CA HIS A 5 -16.41 -5.03 -9.61
C HIS A 5 -15.32 -5.32 -8.59
N CYS A 6 -14.53 -6.35 -8.85
CA CYS A 6 -13.40 -6.67 -8.01
C CYS A 6 -12.19 -7.00 -8.89
N HIS A 7 -11.09 -6.30 -8.64
CA HIS A 7 -9.85 -6.50 -9.37
C HIS A 7 -8.73 -6.75 -8.36
N VAL A 8 -7.96 -7.81 -8.59
CA VAL A 8 -6.85 -8.19 -7.70
C VAL A 8 -5.54 -8.07 -8.45
N THR A 9 -4.60 -7.37 -7.86
CA THR A 9 -3.24 -7.25 -8.40
C THR A 9 -2.20 -7.57 -7.33
N GLN A 10 -1.00 -7.90 -7.78
CA GLN A 10 0.13 -8.11 -6.88
C GLN A 10 1.12 -6.95 -7.05
N VAL A 11 1.66 -6.47 -5.93
CA VAL A 11 2.77 -5.53 -5.94
C VAL A 11 4.06 -6.36 -5.90
N LYS A 12 4.85 -6.31 -6.96
CA LYS A 12 6.04 -7.14 -7.12
C LYS A 12 7.28 -6.30 -7.32
N ARG A 13 8.37 -6.68 -6.67
CA ARG A 13 9.66 -6.01 -6.86
C ARG A 13 10.21 -6.22 -8.28
N SER A 14 9.99 -7.37 -8.88
CA SER A 14 10.44 -7.66 -10.24
C SER A 14 9.84 -6.75 -11.30
N ALA A 15 8.68 -6.14 -11.01
CA ALA A 15 8.04 -5.16 -11.88
C ALA A 15 8.46 -3.73 -11.57
N GLY A 16 9.46 -3.53 -10.70
CA GLY A 16 9.90 -2.20 -10.27
C GLY A 16 8.92 -1.48 -9.37
N GLN A 17 8.00 -2.21 -8.75
CA GLN A 17 6.94 -1.62 -7.94
C GLN A 17 7.36 -1.47 -6.49
N SER A 18 6.94 -0.36 -5.86
CA SER A 18 7.13 -0.12 -4.43
C SER A 18 5.80 -0.24 -3.72
N VAL A 19 5.77 -1.05 -2.66
CA VAL A 19 4.56 -1.15 -1.82
C VAL A 19 4.34 0.15 -1.03
N VAL A 20 5.41 0.88 -0.70
CA VAL A 20 5.29 2.19 -0.05
C VAL A 20 4.59 3.19 -0.97
N THR A 21 4.98 3.21 -2.25
CA THR A 21 4.35 4.07 -3.25
C THR A 21 2.88 3.70 -3.44
N SER A 22 2.55 2.40 -3.52
CA SER A 22 1.17 1.94 -3.61
C SER A 22 0.35 2.39 -2.41
N ALA A 23 0.89 2.26 -1.20
CA ALA A 23 0.21 2.68 0.03
C ALA A 23 -0.02 4.19 0.05
N ALA A 24 0.98 4.97 -0.38
CA ALA A 24 0.87 6.43 -0.46
C ALA A 24 -0.24 6.85 -1.42
N TYR A 25 -0.31 6.20 -2.58
CA TYR A 25 -1.34 6.50 -3.59
C TYR A 25 -2.74 6.22 -3.04
N ARG A 26 -2.94 5.07 -2.41
CA ARG A 26 -4.25 4.67 -1.91
C ARG A 26 -4.72 5.51 -0.74
N ALA A 27 -3.78 5.92 0.12
CA ALA A 27 -4.11 6.73 1.29
C ALA A 27 -4.13 8.23 1.01
N GLY A 28 -3.61 8.68 -0.14
CA GLY A 28 -3.46 10.10 -0.42
C GLY A 28 -2.44 10.75 0.50
N GLU A 29 -1.35 10.07 0.77
CA GLU A 29 -0.33 10.53 1.69
C GLU A 29 1.03 10.74 1.01
N LYS A 30 1.95 11.36 1.75
CA LYS A 30 3.34 11.50 1.35
C LYS A 30 4.17 10.53 2.16
N LEU A 31 4.79 9.55 1.50
CA LEU A 31 5.59 8.52 2.15
C LEU A 31 6.96 8.40 1.47
N TYR A 32 7.96 8.05 2.28
CA TYR A 32 9.33 7.83 1.81
C TYR A 32 9.62 6.33 1.80
N SER A 33 10.11 5.83 0.66
CA SER A 33 10.57 4.45 0.53
C SER A 33 12.07 4.37 0.80
N GLU A 34 12.45 3.68 1.86
CA GLU A 34 13.86 3.48 2.20
C GLU A 34 14.57 2.61 1.17
N TYR A 35 13.88 1.60 0.64
CA TYR A 35 14.47 0.68 -0.33
C TYR A 35 14.83 1.38 -1.63
N TYR A 36 13.95 2.24 -2.14
CA TYR A 36 14.18 2.94 -3.40
C TYR A 36 14.80 4.33 -3.20
N GLY A 37 14.80 4.85 -1.98
CA GLY A 37 15.28 6.19 -1.70
C GLY A 37 14.43 7.27 -2.34
N GLU A 38 13.13 7.06 -2.44
CA GLU A 38 12.20 7.95 -3.16
C GLU A 38 11.05 8.38 -2.28
N VAL A 39 10.59 9.62 -2.49
CA VAL A 39 9.39 10.16 -1.88
C VAL A 39 8.24 10.03 -2.88
N SER A 40 7.12 9.48 -2.41
CA SER A 40 5.87 9.45 -3.16
C SER A 40 4.88 10.39 -2.48
N ASP A 41 4.42 11.40 -3.19
CA ASP A 41 3.53 12.42 -2.63
C ASP A 41 2.21 12.42 -3.42
N TYR A 42 1.16 11.97 -2.75
CA TYR A 42 -0.20 11.95 -3.30
C TYR A 42 -1.16 12.77 -2.43
N THR A 43 -0.61 13.74 -1.67
CA THR A 43 -1.42 14.57 -0.77
C THR A 43 -2.44 15.45 -1.51
N HIS A 44 -2.20 15.72 -2.79
CA HIS A 44 -3.13 16.51 -3.62
C HIS A 44 -4.19 15.65 -4.30
N LYS A 45 -4.14 14.34 -4.12
CA LYS A 45 -5.12 13.43 -4.69
C LYS A 45 -6.46 13.60 -3.99
N GLY A 46 -7.52 13.74 -4.78
CA GLY A 46 -8.88 13.78 -4.25
C GLY A 46 -9.53 12.41 -4.16
N GLY A 47 -10.70 12.34 -3.57
CA GLY A 47 -11.53 11.15 -3.54
C GLY A 47 -11.25 10.15 -2.42
N VAL A 48 -10.29 10.44 -1.53
CA VAL A 48 -10.04 9.59 -0.37
C VAL A 48 -10.98 10.01 0.75
N VAL A 49 -11.93 9.15 1.10
CA VAL A 49 -12.94 9.43 2.13
C VAL A 49 -12.41 9.07 3.52
N CYS A 50 -11.81 7.89 3.65
CA CYS A 50 -11.22 7.44 4.90
C CYS A 50 -10.14 6.41 4.61
N THR A 51 -9.22 6.25 5.55
CA THR A 51 -8.18 5.22 5.49
C THR A 51 -8.04 4.57 6.85
N ASP A 52 -7.60 3.32 6.86
CA ASP A 52 -7.36 2.60 8.10
C ASP A 52 -6.25 1.58 7.91
N ILE A 53 -5.61 1.21 9.02
CA ILE A 53 -4.61 0.15 9.06
C ILE A 53 -5.10 -0.91 10.04
N LEU A 54 -5.37 -2.10 9.51
CA LEU A 54 -5.85 -3.22 10.31
C LEU A 54 -4.67 -4.16 10.57
N LEU A 55 -4.34 -4.35 11.83
CA LEU A 55 -3.21 -5.17 12.24
C LEU A 55 -3.69 -6.33 13.12
N PRO A 56 -3.00 -7.48 13.07
CA PRO A 56 -3.27 -8.56 14.00
C PRO A 56 -3.10 -8.11 15.45
N PRO A 57 -3.78 -8.75 16.41
CA PRO A 57 -3.54 -8.51 17.83
C PRO A 57 -2.06 -8.72 18.17
N GLN A 58 -1.55 -7.97 19.12
CA GLN A 58 -0.16 -8.05 19.60
C GLN A 58 0.89 -7.55 18.60
N THR A 59 0.47 -6.92 17.51
CA THR A 59 1.41 -6.26 16.60
C THR A 59 1.99 -5.01 17.28
N PRO A 60 3.30 -4.74 17.13
CA PRO A 60 3.89 -3.52 17.69
C PRO A 60 3.16 -2.27 17.22
N ALA A 61 2.97 -1.32 18.15
CA ALA A 61 2.21 -0.11 17.88
C ALA A 61 2.82 0.77 16.78
N GLU A 62 4.12 0.63 16.53
CA GLU A 62 4.81 1.39 15.47
C GLU A 62 4.24 1.12 14.08
N TYR A 63 3.63 -0.04 13.86
CA TYR A 63 3.04 -0.40 12.56
C TYR A 63 1.67 0.24 12.31
N GLN A 64 1.16 1.02 13.26
CA GLN A 64 0.05 1.93 12.98
C GLN A 64 0.48 3.12 12.13
N ASP A 65 1.78 3.38 12.04
CA ASP A 65 2.31 4.34 11.09
C ASP A 65 2.49 3.68 9.72
N ARG A 66 1.87 4.26 8.69
CA ARG A 66 1.86 3.67 7.35
C ARG A 66 3.25 3.55 6.75
N ALA A 67 4.10 4.55 6.97
CA ALA A 67 5.48 4.51 6.48
C ALA A 67 6.28 3.40 7.15
N ALA A 68 6.16 3.25 8.47
CA ALA A 68 6.85 2.19 9.21
C ALA A 68 6.41 0.81 8.76
N LEU A 69 5.10 0.61 8.58
CA LEU A 69 4.53 -0.67 8.16
C LEU A 69 5.07 -1.10 6.79
N TRP A 70 4.89 -0.25 5.78
CA TRP A 70 5.20 -0.65 4.41
C TRP A 70 6.70 -0.63 4.10
N ASN A 71 7.48 0.22 4.75
CA ASN A 71 8.95 0.13 4.68
C ASN A 71 9.46 -1.16 5.32
N SER A 72 8.82 -1.61 6.40
CA SER A 72 9.14 -2.89 7.02
C SER A 72 8.91 -4.05 6.04
N VAL A 73 7.81 -4.05 5.29
CA VAL A 73 7.52 -5.07 4.28
C VAL A 73 8.62 -5.08 3.21
N GLU A 74 9.00 -3.92 2.70
CA GLU A 74 10.05 -3.83 1.68
C GLU A 74 11.42 -4.31 2.19
N ARG A 75 11.69 -4.10 3.46
CA ARG A 75 12.96 -4.52 4.09
C ARG A 75 13.02 -6.02 4.36
N VAL A 76 11.91 -6.59 4.83
CA VAL A 76 11.85 -8.00 5.23
C VAL A 76 11.75 -8.93 4.02
N GLU A 77 10.94 -8.58 3.03
CA GLU A 77 10.78 -9.35 1.81
C GLU A 77 11.97 -9.11 0.89
N ARG A 78 12.89 -10.07 0.84
CA ARG A 78 14.12 -9.95 0.08
C ARG A 78 14.03 -10.69 -1.24
N GLY A 79 14.87 -10.28 -2.21
CA GLY A 79 14.98 -10.92 -3.50
C GLY A 79 14.31 -10.14 -4.62
N LYS A 80 14.76 -10.39 -5.84
CA LYS A 80 14.30 -9.67 -7.03
C LYS A 80 12.87 -10.01 -7.41
N LYS A 81 12.37 -11.17 -6.98
CA LYS A 81 11.02 -11.64 -7.30
C LYS A 81 10.08 -11.58 -6.10
N ALA A 82 10.43 -10.79 -5.07
CA ALA A 82 9.60 -10.68 -3.88
C ALA A 82 8.20 -10.16 -4.20
N GLN A 83 7.20 -10.85 -3.65
CA GLN A 83 5.81 -10.41 -3.69
C GLN A 83 5.57 -9.61 -2.42
N LEU A 84 5.29 -8.32 -2.59
CA LEU A 84 5.25 -7.38 -1.47
C LEU A 84 3.85 -7.23 -0.89
N ALA A 85 2.82 -7.29 -1.73
CA ALA A 85 1.44 -7.13 -1.29
C ALA A 85 0.47 -7.61 -2.36
N TYR A 86 -0.76 -7.88 -1.92
CA TYR A 86 -1.91 -8.02 -2.80
C TYR A 86 -2.76 -6.77 -2.69
N SER A 87 -3.25 -6.30 -3.82
CA SER A 87 -4.14 -5.14 -3.89
C SER A 87 -5.50 -5.58 -4.41
N PHE A 88 -6.55 -5.21 -3.68
CA PHE A 88 -7.93 -5.51 -4.05
C PHE A 88 -8.63 -4.19 -4.34
N ASP A 89 -9.13 -4.04 -5.56
CA ASP A 89 -9.96 -2.90 -5.95
C ASP A 89 -11.38 -3.39 -6.07
N ILE A 90 -12.24 -2.92 -5.19
CA ILE A 90 -13.63 -3.36 -5.10
C ILE A 90 -14.52 -2.14 -5.30
N ALA A 91 -15.43 -2.23 -6.26
CA ALA A 91 -16.37 -1.15 -6.54
C ALA A 91 -17.78 -1.71 -6.61
N PHE A 92 -18.72 -0.93 -6.07
CA PHE A 92 -20.15 -1.20 -6.17
C PHE A 92 -20.79 -0.05 -6.92
N GLU A 93 -21.57 -0.37 -7.93
CA GLU A 93 -22.39 0.59 -8.65
C GLU A 93 -23.85 0.35 -8.31
N VAL A 94 -24.53 1.42 -7.92
CA VAL A 94 -25.92 1.33 -7.47
C VAL A 94 -26.82 2.00 -8.51
#